data_2bb24f5b206186c163396f88b29f8bac
#
_entry.id   2bb24f5b206186c163396f88b29f8bac
#
_cell.length_a   1.000
_cell.length_b   1.000
_cell.length_c   1.000
_cell.angle_alpha   90.00
_cell.angle_beta   90.00
_cell.angle_gamma   90.00
#
_symmetry.space_group_name_H-M   'P 1'
#
loop_
_entity.id
_entity.type
_entity.pdbx_description
1 polymer ?
#
loop_
_entity_poly.entity_id
_entity_poly.type
_entity_poly.pdbx_seq_one_letter_code
_entity_poly.pdbx_strand_id
1 'polypeptide(L)'
;MNTNIHQESTLAAVMYAILATAGLFYVNLGGAFLSAFVDGLGVGRDEAGLIVSANKYGAAAGALIATFLVKNIPWRKTTAILLVLMMLVDIISSQITSAENLIAIRFLHGTIGGVSVGIGLSVIARTLNPDKIFGMLLVVQYSFGSLGRWTVPRLVESFGHMAVFGVLMLFSVMTLVILPFIPNVREAKSTNNPFKINFSFLLVLALIALFFFQASNMGVADYAFELGKDIGLVNTEISNLLTVANIISISGGLFVYVIGTKYGRTIPLFIGVSISAIFTYLLHYSENITCLLYTSPSPRD
;
A
#
# COMPACT_ATOMS: atom_id res chain seq x y z
N MET A 1 21.42 -4.60 -20.73
CA MET A 1 22.23 -3.84 -19.77
C MET A 1 22.49 -4.77 -18.59
N ASN A 2 23.72 -5.29 -18.43
CA ASN A 2 24.10 -6.10 -17.27
C ASN A 2 24.28 -5.13 -16.10
N THR A 3 23.32 -5.06 -15.21
CA THR A 3 23.47 -4.31 -13.96
C THR A 3 24.33 -5.14 -13.02
N ASN A 4 25.49 -4.61 -12.63
CA ASN A 4 26.39 -5.25 -11.65
C ASN A 4 25.82 -5.24 -10.21
N ILE A 5 24.52 -5.01 -10.04
CA ILE A 5 23.86 -5.00 -8.72
C ILE A 5 23.61 -6.44 -8.31
N HIS A 6 24.26 -6.86 -7.22
CA HIS A 6 24.07 -8.19 -6.65
C HIS A 6 22.65 -8.32 -6.07
N GLN A 7 21.95 -9.44 -6.34
CA GLN A 7 20.56 -9.67 -5.87
C GLN A 7 20.40 -9.57 -4.35
N GLU A 8 21.43 -9.87 -3.59
CA GLU A 8 21.41 -9.85 -2.11
C GLU A 8 21.77 -8.49 -1.50
N SER A 9 22.08 -7.49 -2.35
CA SER A 9 22.44 -6.16 -1.84
C SER A 9 21.19 -5.45 -1.27
N THR A 10 21.41 -4.58 -0.28
CA THR A 10 20.36 -3.72 0.28
C THR A 10 19.72 -2.85 -0.81
N LEU A 11 20.53 -2.40 -1.79
CA LEU A 11 20.03 -1.61 -2.92
C LEU A 11 19.05 -2.41 -3.77
N ALA A 12 19.36 -3.69 -4.07
CA ALA A 12 18.43 -4.57 -4.78
C ALA A 12 17.14 -4.79 -3.99
N ALA A 13 17.23 -5.00 -2.67
CA ALA A 13 16.07 -5.15 -1.81
C ALA A 13 15.15 -3.91 -1.84
N VAL A 14 15.72 -2.71 -1.78
CA VAL A 14 14.99 -1.44 -1.92
C VAL A 14 14.34 -1.34 -3.30
N MET A 15 15.03 -1.69 -4.38
CA MET A 15 14.47 -1.63 -5.74
C MET A 15 13.30 -2.60 -5.93
N TYR A 16 13.39 -3.83 -5.42
CA TYR A 16 12.29 -4.79 -5.43
C TYR A 16 11.10 -4.30 -4.59
N ALA A 17 11.38 -3.68 -3.44
CA ALA A 17 10.36 -3.10 -2.58
C ALA A 17 9.64 -1.93 -3.26
N ILE A 18 10.35 -1.02 -3.93
CA ILE A 18 9.77 0.08 -4.71
C ILE A 18 8.87 -0.47 -5.82
N LEU A 19 9.34 -1.49 -6.55
CA LEU A 19 8.57 -2.16 -7.60
C LEU A 19 7.21 -2.66 -7.09
N ALA A 20 7.21 -3.38 -5.97
CA ALA A 20 5.98 -3.91 -5.38
C ALA A 20 5.11 -2.82 -4.74
N THR A 21 5.72 -1.74 -4.24
CA THR A 21 5.00 -0.60 -3.65
C THR A 21 4.24 0.20 -4.71
N ALA A 22 4.68 0.25 -5.96
CA ALA A 22 4.08 1.10 -6.98
C ALA A 22 2.58 0.90 -7.15
N GLY A 23 2.11 -0.35 -7.17
CA GLY A 23 0.68 -0.65 -7.22
C GLY A 23 -0.06 -0.51 -5.89
N LEU A 24 0.66 -0.46 -4.75
CA LEU A 24 0.10 -0.31 -3.39
C LEU A 24 0.18 1.13 -2.87
N PHE A 25 0.85 2.04 -3.57
CA PHE A 25 1.14 3.36 -3.04
C PHE A 25 -0.13 4.15 -2.72
N TYR A 26 -1.17 4.02 -3.54
CA TYR A 26 -2.49 4.59 -3.28
C TYR A 26 -3.06 4.13 -1.93
N VAL A 27 -2.92 2.83 -1.62
CA VAL A 27 -3.46 2.25 -0.38
C VAL A 27 -2.82 2.88 0.85
N ASN A 28 -1.51 3.17 0.79
CA ASN A 28 -0.77 3.78 1.89
C ASN A 28 -1.18 5.24 2.16
N LEU A 29 -1.82 5.89 1.19
CA LEU A 29 -2.24 7.28 1.25
C LEU A 29 -3.77 7.46 1.36
N GLY A 30 -4.52 6.37 1.55
CA GLY A 30 -5.99 6.37 1.49
C GLY A 30 -6.64 7.45 2.35
N GLY A 31 -6.22 7.62 3.61
CA GLY A 31 -6.75 8.67 4.49
C GLY A 31 -6.46 10.09 4.01
N ALA A 32 -5.24 10.34 3.52
CA ALA A 32 -4.90 11.65 2.95
C ALA A 32 -5.71 11.94 1.67
N PHE A 33 -6.00 10.90 0.88
CA PHE A 33 -6.84 11.03 -0.32
C PHE A 33 -8.31 11.25 0.03
N LEU A 34 -8.84 10.53 1.01
CA LEU A 34 -10.19 10.75 1.52
C LEU A 34 -10.38 12.20 1.92
N SER A 35 -9.48 12.72 2.78
CA SER A 35 -9.52 14.12 3.20
C SER A 35 -9.38 15.10 2.02
N ALA A 36 -8.49 14.82 1.06
CA ALA A 36 -8.31 15.66 -0.12
C ALA A 36 -9.55 15.70 -1.02
N PHE A 37 -10.33 14.62 -1.12
CA PHE A 37 -11.59 14.63 -1.84
C PHE A 37 -12.69 15.38 -1.11
N VAL A 38 -12.79 15.22 0.22
CA VAL A 38 -13.72 16.00 1.04
C VAL A 38 -13.41 17.50 0.93
N ASP A 39 -12.16 17.89 1.15
CA ASP A 39 -11.77 19.31 1.21
C ASP A 39 -11.61 19.93 -0.18
N GLY A 40 -11.15 19.17 -1.18
CA GLY A 40 -10.82 19.67 -2.51
C GLY A 40 -11.95 19.56 -3.54
N LEU A 41 -12.86 18.59 -3.40
CA LEU A 41 -14.03 18.43 -4.28
C LEU A 41 -15.34 18.81 -3.60
N GLY A 42 -15.35 18.97 -2.28
CA GLY A 42 -16.56 19.26 -1.51
C GLY A 42 -17.57 18.10 -1.46
N VAL A 43 -17.10 16.87 -1.71
CA VAL A 43 -17.95 15.67 -1.61
C VAL A 43 -18.13 15.23 -0.15
N GLY A 44 -19.21 14.51 0.14
CA GLY A 44 -19.43 13.94 1.47
C GLY A 44 -18.38 12.90 1.85
N ARG A 45 -18.18 12.68 3.17
CA ARG A 45 -17.23 11.67 3.69
C ARG A 45 -17.54 10.27 3.15
N ASP A 46 -18.81 9.93 2.99
CA ASP A 46 -19.25 8.63 2.47
C ASP A 46 -18.86 8.47 0.99
N GLU A 47 -19.08 9.50 0.18
CA GLU A 47 -18.70 9.51 -1.24
C GLU A 47 -17.17 9.43 -1.41
N ALA A 48 -16.42 10.22 -0.63
CA ALA A 48 -14.97 10.16 -0.62
C ALA A 48 -14.47 8.77 -0.19
N GLY A 49 -15.11 8.16 0.81
CA GLY A 49 -14.84 6.80 1.25
C GLY A 49 -15.09 5.76 0.13
N LEU A 50 -16.17 5.93 -0.64
CA LEU A 50 -16.45 5.06 -1.79
C LEU A 50 -15.41 5.21 -2.90
N ILE A 51 -14.94 6.43 -3.21
CA ILE A 51 -13.87 6.68 -4.19
C ILE A 51 -12.58 5.95 -3.77
N VAL A 52 -12.19 6.07 -2.49
CA VAL A 52 -10.98 5.41 -1.96
C VAL A 52 -11.15 3.89 -1.96
N SER A 53 -12.31 3.39 -1.53
CA SER A 53 -12.60 1.96 -1.45
C SER A 53 -12.68 1.32 -2.84
N ALA A 54 -13.22 2.02 -3.84
CA ALA A 54 -13.28 1.52 -5.22
C ALA A 54 -11.90 1.16 -5.76
N ASN A 55 -10.87 1.97 -5.48
CA ASN A 55 -9.50 1.64 -5.86
C ASN A 55 -9.02 0.35 -5.17
N LYS A 56 -9.31 0.16 -3.89
CA LYS A 56 -8.91 -1.03 -3.13
C LYS A 56 -9.62 -2.29 -3.64
N TYR A 57 -10.91 -2.19 -3.95
CA TYR A 57 -11.65 -3.30 -4.59
C TYR A 57 -11.08 -3.63 -5.97
N GLY A 58 -10.77 -2.61 -6.76
CA GLY A 58 -10.06 -2.80 -8.03
C GLY A 58 -8.71 -3.50 -7.82
N ALA A 59 -7.92 -3.07 -6.82
CA ALA A 59 -6.63 -3.69 -6.52
C ALA A 59 -6.76 -5.16 -6.13
N ALA A 60 -7.80 -5.52 -5.36
CA ALA A 60 -8.08 -6.92 -5.05
C ALA A 60 -8.42 -7.73 -6.31
N ALA A 61 -9.28 -7.21 -7.20
CA ALA A 61 -9.59 -7.83 -8.48
C ALA A 61 -8.35 -7.99 -9.35
N GLY A 62 -7.52 -6.95 -9.46
CA GLY A 62 -6.26 -6.98 -10.21
C GLY A 62 -5.26 -7.99 -9.66
N ALA A 63 -5.13 -8.08 -8.33
CA ALA A 63 -4.27 -9.07 -7.68
C ALA A 63 -4.72 -10.51 -7.96
N LEU A 64 -6.03 -10.76 -7.99
CA LEU A 64 -6.58 -12.06 -8.42
C LEU A 64 -6.21 -12.36 -9.88
N ILE A 65 -6.40 -11.41 -10.79
CA ILE A 65 -6.01 -11.56 -12.20
C ILE A 65 -4.51 -11.86 -12.31
N ALA A 66 -3.66 -11.18 -11.53
CA ALA A 66 -2.22 -11.41 -11.53
C ALA A 66 -1.83 -12.84 -11.19
N THR A 67 -2.59 -13.54 -10.32
CA THR A 67 -2.28 -14.93 -9.95
C THR A 67 -2.26 -15.88 -11.16
N PHE A 68 -3.06 -15.58 -12.19
CA PHE A 68 -3.13 -16.37 -13.41
C PHE A 68 -2.11 -15.91 -14.47
N LEU A 69 -1.78 -14.62 -14.50
CA LEU A 69 -0.95 -14.02 -15.55
C LEU A 69 0.55 -14.14 -15.26
N VAL A 70 0.96 -14.02 -13.99
CA VAL A 70 2.34 -13.74 -13.58
C VAL A 70 3.36 -14.79 -14.02
N LYS A 71 2.93 -16.02 -14.30
CA LYS A 71 3.79 -17.11 -14.73
C LYS A 71 4.20 -17.01 -16.21
N ASN A 72 3.37 -16.36 -17.04
CA ASN A 72 3.46 -16.40 -18.49
C ASN A 72 3.86 -15.07 -19.14
N ILE A 73 4.06 -14.02 -18.32
CA ILE A 73 4.31 -12.67 -18.83
C ILE A 73 5.74 -12.20 -18.56
N PRO A 74 6.34 -11.42 -19.48
CA PRO A 74 7.62 -10.77 -19.25
C PRO A 74 7.45 -9.63 -18.25
N TRP A 75 7.68 -9.91 -16.96
CA TRP A 75 7.34 -9.04 -15.85
C TRP A 75 7.80 -7.58 -16.02
N ARG A 76 9.01 -7.32 -16.55
CA ARG A 76 9.52 -5.95 -16.74
C ARG A 76 8.71 -5.15 -17.75
N LYS A 77 8.47 -5.73 -18.93
CA LYS A 77 7.71 -5.05 -19.99
C LYS A 77 6.28 -4.82 -19.55
N THR A 78 5.67 -5.82 -18.94
CA THR A 78 4.30 -5.72 -18.43
C THR A 78 4.20 -4.66 -17.34
N THR A 79 5.13 -4.63 -16.38
CA THR A 79 5.12 -3.58 -15.33
C THR A 79 5.30 -2.19 -15.94
N ALA A 80 6.19 -2.00 -16.92
CA ALA A 80 6.34 -0.71 -17.58
C ALA A 80 5.02 -0.24 -18.22
N ILE A 81 4.32 -1.13 -18.92
CA ILE A 81 3.02 -0.83 -19.54
C ILE A 81 1.99 -0.46 -18.46
N LEU A 82 1.90 -1.24 -17.37
CA LEU A 82 0.96 -0.99 -16.27
C LEU A 82 1.23 0.36 -15.59
N LEU A 83 2.49 0.72 -15.35
CA LEU A 83 2.85 2.03 -14.78
C LEU A 83 2.43 3.18 -15.68
N VAL A 84 2.65 3.05 -17.00
CA VAL A 84 2.19 4.07 -17.98
C VAL A 84 0.67 4.16 -17.97
N LEU A 85 -0.05 3.03 -17.96
CA LEU A 85 -1.51 3.02 -17.87
C LEU A 85 -2.03 3.65 -16.58
N MET A 86 -1.38 3.38 -15.43
CA MET A 86 -1.73 4.03 -14.16
C MET A 86 -1.57 5.55 -14.25
N MET A 87 -0.46 6.03 -14.80
CA MET A 87 -0.26 7.48 -14.99
C MET A 87 -1.30 8.11 -15.92
N LEU A 88 -1.68 7.44 -17.00
CA LEU A 88 -2.74 7.92 -17.88
C LEU A 88 -4.10 8.01 -17.17
N VAL A 89 -4.43 6.99 -16.37
CA VAL A 89 -5.65 6.99 -15.56
C VAL A 89 -5.60 8.09 -14.49
N ASP A 90 -4.44 8.38 -13.90
CA ASP A 90 -4.27 9.46 -12.93
C ASP A 90 -4.46 10.85 -13.60
N ILE A 91 -3.93 11.05 -14.81
CA ILE A 91 -4.17 12.29 -15.59
C ILE A 91 -5.66 12.48 -15.87
N ILE A 92 -6.36 11.43 -16.31
CA ILE A 92 -7.81 11.50 -16.54
C ILE A 92 -8.54 11.80 -15.23
N SER A 93 -8.17 11.14 -14.14
CA SER A 93 -8.81 11.32 -12.83
C SER A 93 -8.65 12.74 -12.28
N SER A 94 -7.52 13.39 -12.57
CA SER A 94 -7.27 14.77 -12.12
C SER A 94 -8.23 15.79 -12.73
N GLN A 95 -8.88 15.46 -13.85
CA GLN A 95 -9.86 16.31 -14.54
C GLN A 95 -11.31 16.02 -14.15
N ILE A 96 -11.54 14.94 -13.38
CA ILE A 96 -12.89 14.53 -13.00
C ILE A 96 -13.24 15.13 -11.64
N THR A 97 -14.39 15.79 -11.57
CA THR A 97 -14.92 16.39 -10.35
C THR A 97 -16.14 15.65 -9.79
N SER A 98 -16.79 14.77 -10.60
CA SER A 98 -17.94 14.00 -10.12
C SER A 98 -17.50 12.75 -9.35
N ALA A 99 -18.08 12.53 -8.17
CA ALA A 99 -17.77 11.37 -7.32
C ALA A 99 -18.04 10.05 -8.05
N GLU A 100 -19.16 9.94 -8.76
CA GLU A 100 -19.56 8.73 -9.49
C GLU A 100 -18.52 8.31 -10.54
N ASN A 101 -18.07 9.27 -11.35
CA ASN A 101 -17.06 9.01 -12.36
C ASN A 101 -15.69 8.68 -11.72
N LEU A 102 -15.36 9.32 -10.59
CA LEU A 102 -14.16 9.00 -9.84
C LEU A 102 -14.21 7.58 -9.26
N ILE A 103 -15.33 7.12 -8.75
CA ILE A 103 -15.50 5.74 -8.27
C ILE A 103 -15.16 4.75 -9.40
N ALA A 104 -15.74 4.93 -10.59
CA ALA A 104 -15.53 4.04 -11.72
C ALA A 104 -14.05 4.03 -12.18
N ILE A 105 -13.47 5.21 -12.38
CA ILE A 105 -12.09 5.33 -12.87
C ILE A 105 -11.07 4.87 -11.81
N ARG A 106 -11.35 5.07 -10.51
CA ARG A 106 -10.49 4.58 -9.43
C ARG A 106 -10.53 3.06 -9.28
N PHE A 107 -11.66 2.43 -9.54
CA PHE A 107 -11.73 0.97 -9.64
C PHE A 107 -10.82 0.44 -10.76
N LEU A 108 -10.86 1.07 -11.94
CA LEU A 108 -9.97 0.72 -13.05
C LEU A 108 -8.48 0.91 -12.67
N HIS A 109 -8.13 2.08 -12.11
CA HIS A 109 -6.78 2.35 -11.62
C HIS A 109 -6.32 1.27 -10.63
N GLY A 110 -7.18 0.94 -9.66
CA GLY A 110 -6.91 -0.11 -8.68
C GLY A 110 -6.67 -1.47 -9.34
N THR A 111 -7.48 -1.83 -10.33
CA THR A 111 -7.30 -3.10 -11.06
C THR A 111 -5.93 -3.17 -11.75
N ILE A 112 -5.50 -2.11 -12.42
CA ILE A 112 -4.18 -2.02 -13.04
C ILE A 112 -3.09 -2.10 -11.96
N GLY A 113 -3.25 -1.35 -10.87
CA GLY A 113 -2.34 -1.36 -9.72
C GLY A 113 -2.23 -2.73 -9.06
N GLY A 114 -3.36 -3.43 -8.88
CA GLY A 114 -3.41 -4.78 -8.31
C GLY A 114 -2.64 -5.81 -9.14
N VAL A 115 -2.74 -5.75 -10.48
CA VAL A 115 -1.92 -6.59 -11.36
C VAL A 115 -0.42 -6.26 -11.16
N SER A 116 -0.07 -4.98 -11.09
CA SER A 116 1.31 -4.54 -10.85
C SER A 116 1.86 -5.05 -9.51
N VAL A 117 1.05 -4.97 -8.45
CA VAL A 117 1.38 -5.54 -7.12
C VAL A 117 1.64 -7.04 -7.21
N GLY A 118 0.74 -7.78 -7.85
CA GLY A 118 0.88 -9.23 -8.02
C GLY A 118 2.18 -9.61 -8.73
N ILE A 119 2.57 -8.86 -9.76
CA ILE A 119 3.86 -9.02 -10.43
C ILE A 119 5.00 -8.71 -9.45
N GLY A 120 4.97 -7.58 -8.75
CA GLY A 120 6.01 -7.17 -7.81
C GLY A 120 6.23 -8.19 -6.70
N LEU A 121 5.14 -8.67 -6.07
CA LEU A 121 5.21 -9.71 -5.03
C LEU A 121 5.73 -11.04 -5.59
N SER A 122 5.34 -11.42 -6.81
CA SER A 122 5.88 -12.61 -7.46
C SER A 122 7.38 -12.48 -7.78
N VAL A 123 7.86 -11.28 -8.13
CA VAL A 123 9.28 -11.01 -8.32
C VAL A 123 10.02 -11.17 -6.99
N ILE A 124 9.52 -10.58 -5.90
CA ILE A 124 10.09 -10.73 -4.55
C ILE A 124 10.15 -12.21 -4.14
N ALA A 125 9.07 -12.95 -4.33
CA ALA A 125 8.99 -14.37 -3.97
C ALA A 125 10.00 -15.26 -4.72
N ARG A 126 10.55 -14.80 -5.86
CA ARG A 126 11.56 -15.51 -6.66
C ARG A 126 13.00 -15.10 -6.35
N THR A 127 13.21 -14.16 -5.45
CA THR A 127 14.55 -13.77 -4.97
C THR A 127 15.17 -14.84 -4.06
N LEU A 128 16.44 -14.67 -3.72
CA LEU A 128 17.16 -15.63 -2.87
C LEU A 128 16.68 -15.59 -1.42
N ASN A 129 16.32 -14.41 -0.91
CA ASN A 129 15.89 -14.17 0.47
C ASN A 129 14.56 -13.41 0.53
N PRO A 130 13.41 -14.03 0.16
CA PRO A 130 12.13 -13.34 0.06
C PRO A 130 11.70 -12.67 1.38
N ASP A 131 11.84 -13.35 2.51
CA ASP A 131 11.42 -12.83 3.83
C ASP A 131 12.12 -11.50 4.17
N LYS A 132 13.41 -11.40 3.87
CA LYS A 132 14.17 -10.15 4.02
C LYS A 132 13.61 -9.03 3.16
N ILE A 133 13.29 -9.34 1.90
CA ILE A 133 12.79 -8.33 0.96
C ILE A 133 11.36 -7.93 1.29
N PHE A 134 10.52 -8.83 1.82
CA PHE A 134 9.22 -8.46 2.37
C PHE A 134 9.34 -7.52 3.58
N GLY A 135 10.34 -7.72 4.47
CA GLY A 135 10.65 -6.74 5.52
C GLY A 135 11.04 -5.37 4.94
N MET A 136 11.89 -5.35 3.91
CA MET A 136 12.27 -4.11 3.22
C MET A 136 11.07 -3.47 2.50
N LEU A 137 10.13 -4.25 1.99
CA LEU A 137 8.88 -3.75 1.40
C LEU A 137 8.09 -2.90 2.41
N LEU A 138 7.96 -3.38 3.66
CA LEU A 138 7.30 -2.60 4.72
C LEU A 138 8.05 -1.31 5.03
N VAL A 139 9.40 -1.37 5.13
CA VAL A 139 10.23 -0.18 5.32
C VAL A 139 9.98 0.85 4.23
N VAL A 140 9.99 0.44 2.96
CA VAL A 140 9.76 1.32 1.81
C VAL A 140 8.34 1.86 1.81
N GLN A 141 7.34 1.02 2.06
CA GLN A 141 5.93 1.44 2.10
C GLN A 141 5.69 2.50 3.18
N TYR A 142 6.14 2.27 4.41
CA TYR A 142 5.97 3.25 5.49
C TYR A 142 6.79 4.51 5.27
N SER A 143 8.00 4.43 4.71
CA SER A 143 8.82 5.60 4.40
C SER A 143 8.16 6.50 3.36
N PHE A 144 7.75 5.94 2.22
CA PHE A 144 7.03 6.71 1.19
C PHE A 144 5.62 7.08 1.63
N GLY A 145 4.95 6.23 2.41
CA GLY A 145 3.67 6.55 3.04
C GLY A 145 3.78 7.75 3.97
N SER A 146 4.83 7.83 4.81
CA SER A 146 5.10 8.98 5.67
C SER A 146 5.31 10.25 4.87
N LEU A 147 6.16 10.18 3.84
CA LEU A 147 6.44 11.31 2.97
C LEU A 147 5.16 11.79 2.27
N GLY A 148 4.35 10.86 1.75
CA GLY A 148 3.10 11.20 1.07
C GLY A 148 2.06 11.81 2.02
N ARG A 149 1.87 11.23 3.22
CA ARG A 149 0.95 11.77 4.25
C ARG A 149 1.37 13.16 4.71
N TRP A 150 2.67 13.44 4.78
CA TRP A 150 3.19 14.75 5.11
C TRP A 150 3.01 15.74 3.96
N THR A 151 3.22 15.32 2.72
CA THR A 151 3.26 16.18 1.54
C THR A 151 1.86 16.47 0.98
N VAL A 152 0.99 15.43 0.87
CA VAL A 152 -0.32 15.55 0.20
C VAL A 152 -1.20 16.65 0.78
N PRO A 153 -1.45 16.77 2.10
CA PRO A 153 -2.31 17.83 2.62
C PRO A 153 -1.79 19.23 2.29
N ARG A 154 -0.47 19.42 2.35
CA ARG A 154 0.17 20.72 2.02
C ARG A 154 0.04 21.08 0.54
N LEU A 155 0.15 20.10 -0.33
CA LEU A 155 -0.04 20.31 -1.76
C LEU A 155 -1.51 20.55 -2.12
N VAL A 156 -2.44 19.90 -1.41
CA VAL A 156 -3.89 20.10 -1.60
C VAL A 156 -4.30 21.54 -1.28
N GLU A 157 -3.69 22.18 -0.30
CA GLU A 157 -3.93 23.61 -0.01
C GLU A 157 -3.62 24.52 -1.21
N SER A 158 -2.62 24.15 -2.04
CA SER A 158 -2.17 24.97 -3.17
C SER A 158 -2.75 24.52 -4.52
N PHE A 159 -2.95 23.23 -4.71
CA PHE A 159 -3.29 22.61 -6.00
C PHE A 159 -4.64 21.86 -5.98
N GLY A 160 -5.36 21.89 -4.86
CA GLY A 160 -6.61 21.15 -4.69
C GLY A 160 -6.40 19.64 -4.81
N HIS A 161 -7.47 18.92 -5.13
CA HIS A 161 -7.46 17.45 -5.29
C HIS A 161 -6.50 16.93 -6.37
N MET A 162 -6.09 17.78 -7.34
CA MET A 162 -5.13 17.37 -8.38
C MET A 162 -3.77 16.97 -7.81
N ALA A 163 -3.38 17.52 -6.66
CA ALA A 163 -2.12 17.20 -5.99
C ALA A 163 -1.98 15.70 -5.67
N VAL A 164 -3.09 15.06 -5.34
CA VAL A 164 -3.17 13.62 -5.03
C VAL A 164 -2.66 12.78 -6.20
N PHE A 165 -3.15 13.06 -7.39
CA PHE A 165 -2.79 12.34 -8.62
C PHE A 165 -1.35 12.64 -9.04
N GLY A 166 -0.89 13.89 -8.84
CA GLY A 166 0.49 14.28 -9.09
C GLY A 166 1.50 13.47 -8.26
N VAL A 167 1.19 13.22 -6.98
CA VAL A 167 2.03 12.40 -6.10
C VAL A 167 2.07 10.94 -6.55
N LEU A 168 0.93 10.37 -7.00
CA LEU A 168 0.89 9.01 -7.56
C LEU A 168 1.72 8.89 -8.84
N MET A 169 1.56 9.86 -9.76
CA MET A 169 2.32 9.89 -11.01
C MET A 169 3.83 9.99 -10.74
N LEU A 170 4.25 10.84 -9.80
CA LEU A 170 5.66 10.97 -9.44
C LEU A 170 6.26 9.64 -8.97
N PHE A 171 5.52 8.89 -8.14
CA PHE A 171 5.98 7.58 -7.67
C PHE A 171 6.05 6.56 -8.83
N SER A 172 5.09 6.59 -9.73
CA SER A 172 5.06 5.73 -10.92
C SER A 172 6.22 6.03 -11.87
N VAL A 173 6.55 7.32 -12.10
CA VAL A 173 7.72 7.75 -12.88
C VAL A 173 9.02 7.29 -12.22
N MET A 174 9.17 7.48 -10.91
CA MET A 174 10.34 7.02 -10.17
C MET A 174 10.53 5.52 -10.32
N THR A 175 9.45 4.73 -10.20
CA THR A 175 9.50 3.28 -10.36
C THR A 175 9.87 2.90 -11.79
N LEU A 176 9.32 3.59 -12.80
CA LEU A 176 9.63 3.35 -14.20
C LEU A 176 11.12 3.60 -14.52
N VAL A 177 11.70 4.65 -13.94
CA VAL A 177 13.13 4.98 -14.08
C VAL A 177 14.02 3.91 -13.44
N ILE A 178 13.62 3.37 -12.30
CA ILE A 178 14.36 2.35 -11.56
C ILE A 178 14.23 0.97 -12.23
N LEU A 179 13.12 0.69 -12.90
CA LEU A 179 12.76 -0.62 -13.45
C LEU A 179 13.86 -1.32 -14.29
N PRO A 180 14.62 -0.63 -15.19
CA PRO A 180 15.69 -1.25 -15.93
C PRO A 180 16.86 -1.75 -15.07
N PHE A 181 17.06 -1.14 -13.90
CA PHE A 181 18.19 -1.42 -13.01
C PHE A 181 17.90 -2.53 -12.00
N ILE A 182 16.65 -2.96 -11.86
CA ILE A 182 16.27 -4.05 -10.96
C ILE A 182 16.96 -5.34 -11.40
N PRO A 183 17.66 -6.08 -10.53
CA PRO A 183 18.32 -7.33 -10.92
C PRO A 183 17.33 -8.38 -11.45
N ASN A 184 17.81 -9.28 -12.32
CA ASN A 184 16.99 -10.39 -12.78
C ASN A 184 16.76 -11.40 -11.65
N VAL A 185 15.55 -11.92 -11.56
CA VAL A 185 15.20 -13.01 -10.65
C VAL A 185 15.14 -14.34 -11.40
N ARG A 186 15.12 -15.46 -10.67
CA ARG A 186 14.95 -16.78 -11.25
C ARG A 186 13.66 -16.82 -12.08
N GLU A 187 13.71 -17.45 -13.24
CA GLU A 187 12.51 -17.66 -14.04
C GLU A 187 11.50 -18.50 -13.24
N ALA A 188 10.23 -18.17 -13.39
CA ALA A 188 9.18 -18.99 -12.82
C ALA A 188 9.25 -20.35 -13.52
N LYS A 189 9.49 -21.44 -12.77
CA LYS A 189 9.38 -22.78 -13.33
C LYS A 189 7.94 -22.93 -13.84
N SER A 190 7.79 -23.05 -15.15
CA SER A 190 6.54 -23.45 -15.77
C SER A 190 6.25 -24.89 -15.33
N THR A 191 5.51 -25.04 -14.25
CA THR A 191 4.94 -26.34 -13.92
C THR A 191 3.70 -26.49 -14.77
N ASN A 192 3.73 -27.44 -15.71
CA ASN A 192 2.56 -27.85 -16.52
C ASN A 192 1.41 -28.43 -15.65
N ASN A 193 1.52 -28.36 -14.34
CA ASN A 193 0.46 -28.78 -13.45
C ASN A 193 -0.59 -27.67 -13.32
N PRO A 194 -1.87 -28.00 -13.55
CA PRO A 194 -2.94 -27.07 -13.27
C PRO A 194 -2.84 -26.64 -11.80
N PHE A 195 -3.12 -25.36 -11.56
CA PHE A 195 -3.09 -24.75 -10.24
C PHE A 195 -4.07 -25.46 -9.30
N LYS A 196 -3.58 -26.48 -8.58
CA LYS A 196 -4.34 -27.17 -7.54
C LYS A 196 -4.11 -26.43 -6.22
N ILE A 197 -5.05 -25.56 -5.85
CA ILE A 197 -5.10 -25.03 -4.49
C ILE A 197 -5.71 -26.14 -3.63
N ASN A 198 -4.92 -26.73 -2.76
CA ASN A 198 -5.46 -27.57 -1.70
C ASN A 198 -6.05 -26.65 -0.62
N PHE A 199 -7.35 -26.41 -0.69
CA PHE A 199 -8.08 -25.68 0.34
C PHE A 199 -8.15 -26.56 1.61
N SER A 200 -7.21 -26.37 2.51
CA SER A 200 -7.34 -26.91 3.87
C SER A 200 -8.22 -25.98 4.70
N PHE A 201 -8.96 -26.54 5.67
CA PHE A 201 -9.77 -25.75 6.61
C PHE A 201 -8.95 -24.66 7.30
N LEU A 202 -7.71 -24.98 7.71
CA LEU A 202 -6.80 -24.03 8.34
C LEU A 202 -6.41 -22.88 7.40
N LEU A 203 -6.21 -23.15 6.10
CA LEU A 203 -5.91 -22.10 5.13
C LEU A 203 -7.10 -21.15 4.96
N VAL A 204 -8.31 -21.69 4.86
CA VAL A 204 -9.53 -20.87 4.75
C VAL A 204 -9.72 -20.01 5.99
N LEU A 205 -9.55 -20.59 7.19
CA LEU A 205 -9.65 -19.88 8.46
C LEU A 205 -8.61 -18.74 8.55
N ALA A 206 -7.36 -19.00 8.16
CA ALA A 206 -6.30 -18.01 8.13
C ALA A 206 -6.59 -16.85 7.16
N LEU A 207 -7.15 -17.16 5.98
CA LEU A 207 -7.55 -16.14 5.00
C LEU A 207 -8.71 -15.29 5.50
N ILE A 208 -9.69 -15.89 6.17
CA ILE A 208 -10.82 -15.16 6.79
C ILE A 208 -10.31 -14.24 7.92
N ALA A 209 -9.45 -14.76 8.79
CA ALA A 209 -8.85 -13.95 9.86
C ALA A 209 -8.04 -12.77 9.31
N LEU A 210 -7.22 -13.01 8.29
CA LEU A 210 -6.45 -11.96 7.61
C LEU A 210 -7.38 -10.93 6.94
N PHE A 211 -8.47 -11.37 6.32
CA PHE A 211 -9.44 -10.47 5.70
C PHE A 211 -10.05 -9.51 6.73
N PHE A 212 -10.55 -10.00 7.86
CA PHE A 212 -11.14 -9.16 8.89
C PHE A 212 -10.11 -8.24 9.54
N PHE A 213 -8.90 -8.74 9.80
CA PHE A 213 -7.79 -7.93 10.32
C PHE A 213 -7.47 -6.76 9.39
N GLN A 214 -7.26 -7.04 8.10
CA GLN A 214 -6.93 -6.00 7.13
C GLN A 214 -8.09 -5.05 6.85
N ALA A 215 -9.33 -5.53 6.85
CA ALA A 215 -10.51 -4.67 6.68
C ALA A 215 -10.62 -3.66 7.84
N SER A 216 -10.41 -4.11 9.09
CA SER A 216 -10.39 -3.24 10.26
C SER A 216 -9.28 -2.20 10.17
N ASN A 217 -8.04 -2.63 9.90
CA ASN A 217 -6.89 -1.74 9.79
C ASN A 217 -7.07 -0.68 8.71
N MET A 218 -7.52 -1.09 7.52
CA MET A 218 -7.71 -0.17 6.40
C MET A 218 -8.83 0.84 6.69
N GLY A 219 -9.91 0.41 7.35
CA GLY A 219 -10.98 1.31 7.76
C GLY A 219 -10.49 2.40 8.70
N VAL A 220 -9.78 2.04 9.77
CA VAL A 220 -9.21 3.02 10.71
C VAL A 220 -8.21 3.94 10.01
N ALA A 221 -7.33 3.38 9.16
CA ALA A 221 -6.30 4.15 8.45
C ALA A 221 -6.89 5.19 7.50
N ASP A 222 -7.97 4.85 6.79
CA ASP A 222 -8.60 5.75 5.81
C ASP A 222 -9.34 6.91 6.48
N TYR A 223 -9.99 6.64 7.61
CA TYR A 223 -10.73 7.67 8.33
C TYR A 223 -9.91 8.39 9.40
N ALA A 224 -8.61 8.10 9.53
CA ALA A 224 -7.76 8.72 10.54
C ALA A 224 -7.70 10.26 10.46
N PHE A 225 -7.74 10.84 9.25
CA PHE A 225 -7.83 12.29 9.08
C PHE A 225 -9.18 12.84 9.56
N GLU A 226 -10.27 12.20 9.22
CA GLU A 226 -11.60 12.65 9.61
C GLU A 226 -11.83 12.51 11.12
N LEU A 227 -11.33 11.42 11.72
CA LEU A 227 -11.32 11.25 13.18
C LEU A 227 -10.52 12.34 13.89
N GLY A 228 -9.37 12.75 13.30
CA GLY A 228 -8.59 13.86 13.82
C GLY A 228 -9.33 15.20 13.76
N LYS A 229 -10.07 15.46 12.67
CA LYS A 229 -10.90 16.67 12.52
C LYS A 229 -12.05 16.69 13.56
N ASP A 230 -12.65 15.55 13.85
CA ASP A 230 -13.75 15.44 14.81
C ASP A 230 -13.32 15.81 16.25
N ILE A 231 -12.03 15.68 16.58
CA ILE A 231 -11.45 16.14 17.85
C ILE A 231 -10.81 17.55 17.75
N GLY A 232 -11.07 18.28 16.66
CA GLY A 232 -10.68 19.68 16.48
C GLY A 232 -9.27 19.92 15.90
N LEU A 233 -8.58 18.89 15.37
CA LEU A 233 -7.27 19.06 14.76
C LEU A 233 -7.38 19.56 13.31
N VAL A 234 -6.41 20.37 12.89
CA VAL A 234 -6.27 20.78 11.49
C VAL A 234 -5.47 19.75 10.69
N ASN A 235 -5.67 19.71 9.37
CA ASN A 235 -5.04 18.73 8.47
C ASN A 235 -3.53 18.62 8.62
N THR A 236 -2.82 19.73 8.84
CA THR A 236 -1.37 19.76 9.02
C THR A 236 -0.93 19.09 10.33
N GLU A 237 -1.69 19.25 11.42
CA GLU A 237 -1.42 18.59 12.70
C GLU A 237 -1.64 17.09 12.59
N ILE A 238 -2.78 16.68 12.02
CA ILE A 238 -3.10 15.26 11.77
C ILE A 238 -2.02 14.63 10.89
N SER A 239 -1.64 15.31 9.80
CA SER A 239 -0.58 14.87 8.89
C SER A 239 0.75 14.64 9.62
N ASN A 240 1.15 15.56 10.52
CA ASN A 240 2.37 15.41 11.29
C ASN A 240 2.30 14.22 12.25
N LEU A 241 1.17 14.05 12.96
CA LEU A 241 0.96 12.92 13.88
C LEU A 241 1.02 11.57 13.15
N LEU A 242 0.30 11.43 12.04
CA LEU A 242 0.29 10.21 11.25
C LEU A 242 1.66 9.93 10.59
N THR A 243 2.41 10.97 10.24
CA THR A 243 3.78 10.83 9.73
C THR A 243 4.71 10.26 10.80
N VAL A 244 4.64 10.78 12.03
CA VAL A 244 5.41 10.27 13.16
C VAL A 244 5.05 8.80 13.45
N ALA A 245 3.76 8.49 13.46
CA ALA A 245 3.28 7.13 13.64
C ALA A 245 3.83 6.16 12.57
N ASN A 246 3.84 6.57 11.30
CA ASN A 246 4.43 5.78 10.21
C ASN A 246 5.95 5.61 10.37
N ILE A 247 6.67 6.64 10.83
CA ILE A 247 8.12 6.53 11.10
C ILE A 247 8.38 5.50 12.19
N ILE A 248 7.56 5.47 13.24
CA ILE A 248 7.64 4.44 14.28
C ILE A 248 7.38 3.04 13.68
N SER A 249 6.43 2.92 12.77
CA SER A 249 6.11 1.64 12.09
C SER A 249 7.23 1.11 11.21
N ILE A 250 8.14 1.98 10.73
CA ILE A 250 9.36 1.55 10.02
C ILE A 250 10.19 0.60 10.89
N SER A 251 10.21 0.80 12.21
CA SER A 251 10.93 -0.08 13.13
C SER A 251 10.42 -1.53 13.07
N GLY A 252 9.12 -1.74 12.90
CA GLY A 252 8.53 -3.07 12.68
C GLY A 252 9.01 -3.72 11.39
N GLY A 253 9.03 -2.97 10.29
CA GLY A 253 9.57 -3.44 9.01
C GLY A 253 11.05 -3.78 9.08
N LEU A 254 11.86 -2.95 9.76
CA LEU A 254 13.27 -3.20 10.01
C LEU A 254 13.47 -4.45 10.89
N PHE A 255 12.65 -4.64 11.92
CA PHE A 255 12.68 -5.84 12.75
C PHE A 255 12.49 -7.11 11.88
N VAL A 256 11.49 -7.14 11.01
CA VAL A 256 11.27 -8.27 10.09
C VAL A 256 12.45 -8.43 9.12
N TYR A 257 12.97 -7.33 8.57
CA TYR A 257 14.12 -7.35 7.65
C TYR A 257 15.36 -7.95 8.30
N VAL A 258 15.65 -7.63 9.56
CA VAL A 258 16.85 -8.09 10.28
C VAL A 258 16.67 -9.50 10.83
N ILE A 259 15.54 -9.78 11.45
CA ILE A 259 15.31 -11.03 12.19
C ILE A 259 14.80 -12.14 11.26
N GLY A 260 13.98 -11.79 10.26
CA GLY A 260 13.37 -12.76 9.37
C GLY A 260 12.60 -13.83 10.14
N THR A 261 12.87 -15.09 9.83
CA THR A 261 12.21 -16.27 10.45
C THR A 261 13.01 -16.90 11.59
N LYS A 262 14.06 -16.24 12.08
CA LYS A 262 14.98 -16.81 13.08
C LYS A 262 14.28 -17.32 14.36
N TYR A 263 13.22 -16.65 14.80
CA TYR A 263 12.42 -17.00 15.99
C TYR A 263 11.06 -17.60 15.66
N GLY A 264 10.87 -18.09 14.43
CA GLY A 264 9.58 -18.53 13.92
C GLY A 264 8.66 -17.37 13.53
N ARG A 265 7.46 -17.70 13.07
CA ARG A 265 6.47 -16.71 12.61
C ARG A 265 5.29 -16.55 13.58
N THR A 266 4.97 -17.57 14.36
CA THR A 266 3.76 -17.64 15.18
C THR A 266 3.77 -16.65 16.33
N ILE A 267 4.87 -16.59 17.12
CA ILE A 267 4.96 -15.74 18.30
C ILE A 267 4.92 -14.25 17.95
N PRO A 268 5.75 -13.74 16.99
CA PRO A 268 5.69 -12.34 16.59
C PRO A 268 4.30 -11.94 16.03
N LEU A 269 3.67 -12.83 15.24
CA LEU A 269 2.34 -12.59 14.69
C LEU A 269 1.28 -12.48 15.80
N PHE A 270 1.29 -13.44 16.77
CA PHE A 270 0.32 -13.43 17.87
C PHE A 270 0.46 -12.15 18.72
N ILE A 271 1.69 -11.76 19.05
CA ILE A 271 1.96 -10.54 19.81
C ILE A 271 1.49 -9.31 19.05
N GLY A 272 1.82 -9.20 17.75
CA GLY A 272 1.43 -8.06 16.91
C GLY A 272 -0.09 -7.91 16.81
N VAL A 273 -0.80 -9.00 16.50
CA VAL A 273 -2.27 -8.98 16.40
C VAL A 273 -2.92 -8.64 17.74
N SER A 274 -2.42 -9.19 18.85
CA SER A 274 -2.96 -8.91 20.18
C SER A 274 -2.76 -7.44 20.58
N ILE A 275 -1.58 -6.89 20.34
CA ILE A 275 -1.29 -5.48 20.60
C ILE A 275 -2.20 -4.58 19.73
N SER A 276 -2.31 -4.86 18.43
CA SER A 276 -3.17 -4.13 17.51
C SER A 276 -4.64 -4.13 17.99
N ALA A 277 -5.17 -5.30 18.37
CA ALA A 277 -6.54 -5.43 18.86
C ALA A 277 -6.80 -4.61 20.12
N ILE A 278 -5.88 -4.66 21.12
CA ILE A 278 -5.99 -3.90 22.37
C ILE A 278 -6.02 -2.40 22.07
N PHE A 279 -5.10 -1.93 21.26
CA PHE A 279 -5.03 -0.51 20.97
C PHE A 279 -6.15 0.00 20.08
N THR A 280 -6.64 -0.80 19.13
CA THR A 280 -7.85 -0.46 18.35
C THR A 280 -9.08 -0.37 19.25
N TYR A 281 -9.21 -1.27 20.25
CA TYR A 281 -10.26 -1.17 21.26
C TYR A 281 -10.14 0.12 22.10
N LEU A 282 -8.92 0.49 22.50
CA LEU A 282 -8.67 1.72 23.25
C LEU A 282 -8.96 2.99 22.46
N LEU A 283 -8.99 2.93 21.13
CA LEU A 283 -9.35 4.06 20.27
C LEU A 283 -10.76 4.59 20.59
N HIS A 284 -11.68 3.73 20.97
CA HIS A 284 -13.03 4.13 21.38
C HIS A 284 -13.06 5.14 22.54
N TYR A 285 -12.06 5.10 23.41
CA TYR A 285 -11.93 6.00 24.56
C TYR A 285 -11.01 7.19 24.31
N SER A 286 -10.56 7.39 23.07
CA SER A 286 -9.61 8.45 22.78
C SER A 286 -10.30 9.78 22.50
N GLU A 287 -10.30 10.65 23.49
CA GLU A 287 -10.78 12.04 23.38
C GLU A 287 -9.61 13.04 23.23
N ASN A 288 -8.36 12.57 23.19
CA ASN A 288 -7.16 13.39 23.21
C ASN A 288 -6.16 13.06 22.09
N ILE A 289 -5.38 14.07 21.69
CA ILE A 289 -4.30 13.97 20.67
C ILE A 289 -3.34 12.80 20.96
N THR A 290 -2.96 12.62 22.24
CA THR A 290 -2.06 11.54 22.66
C THR A 290 -2.65 10.16 22.36
N CYS A 291 -3.94 9.96 22.60
CA CYS A 291 -4.63 8.73 22.27
C CYS A 291 -4.70 8.48 20.76
N LEU A 292 -4.95 9.52 19.94
CA LEU A 292 -4.94 9.40 18.49
C LEU A 292 -3.58 8.96 17.95
N LEU A 293 -2.49 9.49 18.51
CA LEU A 293 -1.12 9.10 18.13
C LEU A 293 -0.88 7.61 18.44
N TYR A 294 -1.30 7.15 19.61
CA TYR A 294 -1.16 5.75 20.02
C TYR A 294 -2.13 4.80 19.31
N THR A 295 -3.26 5.30 18.80
CA THR A 295 -4.25 4.51 18.08
C THR A 295 -4.14 4.60 16.56
N SER A 296 -3.22 5.41 16.05
CA SER A 296 -2.96 5.46 14.62
C SER A 296 -2.59 4.06 14.09
N PRO A 297 -3.14 3.66 12.93
CA PRO A 297 -2.94 2.31 12.37
C PRO A 297 -1.47 1.93 12.21
N SER A 298 -0.65 2.92 12.00
CA SER A 298 0.73 2.78 11.64
C SER A 298 1.65 2.23 12.74
N PRO A 299 1.54 2.65 14.03
CA PRO A 299 2.39 2.09 15.09
C PRO A 299 1.84 0.81 15.71
N ARG A 300 0.61 0.46 15.42
CA ARG A 300 -0.10 -0.64 16.08
C ARG A 300 -0.49 -1.76 15.17
N ASP A 301 -0.60 -1.41 13.92
CA ASP A 301 -0.91 -2.32 12.86
C ASP A 301 0.37 -2.72 12.11
#